data_926aedab6b3efd81ea743fbc6a2092c5
#
_entry.id   926aedab6b3efd81ea743fbc6a2092c5
#
_cell.length_a   1.000
_cell.length_b   1.000
_cell.length_c   1.000
_cell.angle_alpha   90.00
_cell.angle_beta   90.00
_cell.angle_gamma   90.00
#
_symmetry.space_group_name_H-M   'P 1'
#
loop_
_entity.id
_entity.type
_entity.pdbx_description
1 polymer ?
#
loop_
_entity_poly.entity_id
_entity_poly.type
_entity_poly.pdbx_seq_one_letter_code
_entity_poly.pdbx_strand_id
1 'polypeptide(L)'
;MPTKRRSGLLIVLEGIDGSGKTTQARALLRRLRRRGRKAVFFREPTRGRWGREIKRLAVRADSLTPEEQLDLFVKDRRENVALNLKPALAAGKVVVLDRYYFSTIAYQGAKGLDTGRIRRINEAFAVRPDLVVILDVDAAAGLGRIAARKTRDELFEREDFLVRVARIFRGFSGPRFVHIDGRGDKRAIGRAVWSRVEPLL
;
A
#
# COMPACT_ATOMS: atom_id res chain seq x y z
N MET A 1 11.81 26.83 -11.89
CA MET A 1 11.24 26.18 -13.09
C MET A 1 9.94 25.51 -12.70
N PRO A 2 8.80 25.78 -13.35
CA PRO A 2 7.56 25.08 -13.05
C PRO A 2 7.75 23.61 -13.39
N THR A 3 7.60 22.74 -12.39
CA THR A 3 7.62 21.29 -12.57
C THR A 3 6.49 20.91 -13.52
N LYS A 4 6.82 20.42 -14.70
CA LYS A 4 5.87 19.93 -15.71
C LYS A 4 4.90 18.97 -15.01
N ARG A 5 3.65 19.35 -14.89
CA ARG A 5 2.60 18.52 -14.29
C ARG A 5 2.60 17.17 -15.00
N ARG A 6 2.85 16.07 -14.26
CA ARG A 6 2.79 14.73 -14.86
C ARG A 6 1.38 14.49 -15.40
N SER A 7 1.29 13.90 -16.55
CA SER A 7 0.02 13.65 -17.23
C SER A 7 -0.78 12.49 -16.64
N GLY A 8 -0.12 11.58 -15.87
CA GLY A 8 -0.74 10.41 -15.25
C GLY A 8 -1.06 10.60 -13.77
N LEU A 9 -1.98 9.78 -13.24
CA LEU A 9 -2.42 9.78 -11.84
C LEU A 9 -1.87 8.56 -11.09
N LEU A 10 -1.38 8.77 -9.86
CA LEU A 10 -0.97 7.70 -8.95
C LEU A 10 -1.97 7.58 -7.79
N ILE A 11 -2.72 6.48 -7.78
CA ILE A 11 -3.69 6.14 -6.74
C ILE A 11 -3.16 4.94 -5.97
N VAL A 12 -2.99 5.10 -4.67
CA VAL A 12 -2.43 4.09 -3.77
C VAL A 12 -3.54 3.55 -2.87
N LEU A 13 -3.60 2.24 -2.71
CA LEU A 13 -4.47 1.58 -1.73
C LEU A 13 -3.63 1.02 -0.59
N GLU A 14 -3.98 1.38 0.64
CA GLU A 14 -3.25 1.06 1.86
C GLU A 14 -4.18 0.47 2.94
N GLY A 15 -3.60 -0.01 4.02
CA GLY A 15 -4.26 -0.61 5.17
C GLY A 15 -3.58 -1.90 5.62
N ILE A 16 -4.05 -2.49 6.72
CA ILE A 16 -3.47 -3.72 7.29
C ILE A 16 -3.71 -4.95 6.40
N ASP A 17 -3.04 -6.06 6.70
CA ASP A 17 -3.33 -7.35 6.06
C ASP A 17 -4.80 -7.75 6.28
N GLY A 18 -5.41 -8.33 5.25
CA GLY A 18 -6.85 -8.68 5.28
C GLY A 18 -7.82 -7.51 5.05
N SER A 19 -7.38 -6.25 4.93
CA SER A 19 -8.28 -5.10 4.73
C SER A 19 -8.97 -5.05 3.35
N GLY A 20 -8.58 -5.90 2.39
CA GLY A 20 -9.22 -5.97 1.09
C GLY A 20 -8.59 -5.11 -0.02
N LYS A 21 -7.42 -4.49 0.23
CA LYS A 21 -6.71 -3.63 -0.73
C LYS A 21 -6.63 -4.21 -2.14
N THR A 22 -6.11 -5.41 -2.27
CA THR A 22 -5.92 -6.06 -3.59
C THR A 22 -7.25 -6.24 -4.32
N THR A 23 -8.31 -6.58 -3.60
CA THR A 23 -9.65 -6.74 -4.15
C THR A 23 -10.16 -5.40 -4.69
N GLN A 24 -10.04 -4.34 -3.92
CA GLN A 24 -10.50 -3.00 -4.30
C GLN A 24 -9.62 -2.39 -5.41
N ALA A 25 -8.29 -2.57 -5.35
CA ALA A 25 -7.38 -2.12 -6.39
C ALA A 25 -7.71 -2.76 -7.75
N ARG A 26 -7.95 -4.07 -7.77
CA ARG A 26 -8.37 -4.77 -8.99
C ARG A 26 -9.76 -4.35 -9.48
N ALA A 27 -10.70 -4.10 -8.57
CA ALA A 27 -12.03 -3.59 -8.91
C ALA A 27 -11.94 -2.18 -9.51
N LEU A 28 -11.14 -1.30 -8.91
CA LEU A 28 -10.86 0.04 -9.40
C LEU A 28 -10.24 -0.01 -10.81
N LEU A 29 -9.20 -0.84 -11.01
CA LEU A 29 -8.55 -1.01 -12.31
C LEU A 29 -9.55 -1.40 -13.41
N ARG A 30 -10.42 -2.39 -13.12
CA ARG A 30 -11.46 -2.81 -14.08
C ARG A 30 -12.43 -1.68 -14.39
N ARG A 31 -12.83 -0.90 -13.39
CA ARG A 31 -13.76 0.22 -13.56
C ARG A 31 -13.13 1.35 -14.38
N LEU A 32 -11.88 1.72 -14.13
CA LEU A 32 -11.13 2.70 -14.91
C LEU A 32 -11.05 2.29 -16.39
N ARG A 33 -10.71 1.03 -16.66
CA ARG A 33 -10.62 0.51 -18.03
C ARG A 33 -11.97 0.52 -18.76
N ARG A 34 -13.06 0.14 -18.08
CA ARG A 34 -14.41 0.24 -18.64
C ARG A 34 -14.86 1.67 -18.96
N ARG A 35 -14.27 2.65 -18.26
CA ARG A 35 -14.46 4.10 -18.53
C ARG A 35 -13.46 4.64 -19.58
N GLY A 36 -12.80 3.77 -20.36
CA GLY A 36 -11.86 4.17 -21.42
C GLY A 36 -10.53 4.71 -20.91
N ARG A 37 -10.23 4.67 -19.59
CA ARG A 37 -8.97 5.20 -19.07
C ARG A 37 -7.83 4.20 -19.26
N LYS A 38 -6.69 4.67 -19.75
CA LYS A 38 -5.46 3.88 -19.79
C LYS A 38 -4.97 3.67 -18.37
N ALA A 39 -5.25 2.50 -17.77
CA ALA A 39 -4.93 2.19 -16.37
C ALA A 39 -4.08 0.93 -16.25
N VAL A 40 -3.12 0.96 -15.31
CA VAL A 40 -2.22 -0.13 -14.96
C VAL A 40 -2.25 -0.41 -13.46
N PHE A 41 -1.93 -1.64 -13.08
CA PHE A 41 -1.88 -2.07 -11.68
C PHE A 41 -0.47 -2.52 -11.35
N PHE A 42 0.04 -2.02 -10.22
CA PHE A 42 1.27 -2.52 -9.61
C PHE A 42 1.02 -2.84 -8.14
N ARG A 43 1.96 -3.56 -7.55
CA ARG A 43 1.92 -3.95 -6.13
C ARG A 43 3.32 -4.01 -5.57
N GLU A 44 3.47 -3.62 -4.30
CA GLU A 44 4.68 -3.82 -3.51
C GLU A 44 4.42 -4.78 -2.33
N PRO A 45 5.41 -5.63 -1.97
CA PRO A 45 6.63 -5.89 -2.71
C PRO A 45 6.35 -6.41 -4.12
N THR A 46 7.22 -6.04 -5.07
CA THR A 46 7.08 -6.40 -6.48
C THR A 46 7.33 -7.89 -6.73
N ARG A 47 7.29 -8.30 -7.99
CA ARG A 47 7.78 -9.62 -8.44
C ARG A 47 9.21 -9.57 -8.96
N GLY A 48 9.90 -8.40 -8.86
CA GLY A 48 11.29 -8.21 -9.21
C GLY A 48 12.25 -8.93 -8.26
N ARG A 49 13.54 -8.69 -8.44
CA ARG A 49 14.61 -9.31 -7.64
C ARG A 49 14.36 -9.13 -6.14
N TRP A 50 14.22 -7.88 -5.72
CA TRP A 50 14.09 -7.52 -4.30
C TRP A 50 12.77 -7.97 -3.68
N GLY A 51 11.67 -7.88 -4.43
CA GLY A 51 10.37 -8.37 -3.96
C GLY A 51 10.32 -9.90 -3.80
N ARG A 52 11.05 -10.66 -4.63
CA ARG A 52 11.24 -12.10 -4.42
C ARG A 52 12.08 -12.38 -3.18
N GLU A 53 13.15 -11.61 -2.98
CA GLU A 53 14.01 -11.74 -1.80
C GLU A 53 13.24 -11.46 -0.50
N ILE A 54 12.46 -10.37 -0.46
CA ILE A 54 11.58 -10.08 0.68
C ILE A 54 10.67 -11.27 1.00
N LYS A 55 10.06 -11.89 -0.01
CA LYS A 55 9.17 -13.03 0.19
C LYS A 55 9.92 -14.29 0.68
N ARG A 56 11.10 -14.53 0.14
CA ARG A 56 11.96 -15.65 0.52
C ARG A 56 12.36 -15.57 2.01
N LEU A 57 12.72 -14.35 2.44
CA LEU A 57 13.15 -14.09 3.82
C LEU A 57 11.98 -14.03 4.80
N ALA A 58 10.79 -13.59 4.35
CA ALA A 58 9.60 -13.59 5.19
C ALA A 58 9.14 -14.97 5.66
N VAL A 59 9.56 -16.06 4.98
CA VAL A 59 9.29 -17.45 5.39
C VAL A 59 10.24 -17.89 6.51
N ARG A 60 11.40 -17.23 6.63
CA ARG A 60 12.39 -17.45 7.69
C ARG A 60 12.20 -16.38 8.76
N ALA A 61 11.21 -16.56 9.64
CA ALA A 61 10.64 -15.51 10.50
C ALA A 61 11.64 -14.66 11.30
N ASP A 62 12.85 -15.19 11.61
CA ASP A 62 13.81 -14.55 12.50
C ASP A 62 15.13 -14.13 11.83
N SER A 63 15.18 -14.07 10.50
CA SER A 63 16.45 -13.89 9.78
C SER A 63 16.85 -12.43 9.49
N LEU A 64 15.99 -11.45 9.72
CA LEU A 64 16.26 -10.05 9.39
C LEU A 64 15.82 -9.10 10.50
N THR A 65 16.72 -8.18 10.83
CA THR A 65 16.39 -7.01 11.66
C THR A 65 15.38 -6.10 10.95
N PRO A 66 14.63 -5.25 11.68
CA PRO A 66 13.75 -4.26 11.08
C PRO A 66 14.46 -3.32 10.09
N GLU A 67 15.72 -2.98 10.34
CA GLU A 67 16.55 -2.15 9.45
C GLU A 67 16.87 -2.86 8.12
N GLU A 68 17.28 -4.12 8.17
CA GLU A 68 17.55 -4.91 6.97
C GLU A 68 16.30 -5.10 6.13
N GLN A 69 15.14 -5.29 6.78
CA GLN A 69 13.85 -5.34 6.10
C GLN A 69 13.52 -4.00 5.42
N LEU A 70 13.76 -2.88 6.13
CA LEU A 70 13.56 -1.53 5.57
C LEU A 70 14.41 -1.33 4.30
N ASP A 71 15.68 -1.73 4.35
CA ASP A 71 16.60 -1.61 3.21
C ASP A 71 16.08 -2.38 1.98
N LEU A 72 15.61 -3.61 2.17
CA LEU A 72 15.02 -4.41 1.10
C LEU A 72 13.77 -3.77 0.51
N PHE A 73 12.86 -3.24 1.35
CA PHE A 73 11.67 -2.54 0.86
C PHE A 73 12.04 -1.26 0.10
N VAL A 74 13.06 -0.54 0.52
CA VAL A 74 13.55 0.66 -0.17
C VAL A 74 14.15 0.29 -1.53
N LYS A 75 14.94 -0.77 -1.62
CA LYS A 75 15.52 -1.28 -2.88
C LYS A 75 14.43 -1.71 -3.86
N ASP A 76 13.45 -2.50 -3.42
CA ASP A 76 12.31 -2.94 -4.24
C ASP A 76 11.53 -1.74 -4.80
N ARG A 77 11.27 -0.76 -3.95
CA ARG A 77 10.55 0.46 -4.35
C ARG A 77 11.35 1.34 -5.31
N ARG A 78 12.65 1.51 -5.11
CA ARG A 78 13.49 2.27 -6.06
C ARG A 78 13.40 1.68 -7.47
N GLU A 79 13.50 0.37 -7.58
CA GLU A 79 13.37 -0.34 -8.85
C GLU A 79 11.95 -0.17 -9.43
N ASN A 80 10.90 -0.35 -8.61
CA ASN A 80 9.52 -0.17 -9.03
C ASN A 80 9.23 1.26 -9.51
N VAL A 81 9.72 2.26 -8.79
CA VAL A 81 9.56 3.68 -9.16
C VAL A 81 10.22 3.97 -10.50
N ALA A 82 11.45 3.49 -10.69
CA ALA A 82 12.22 3.76 -11.91
C ALA A 82 11.65 3.04 -13.13
N LEU A 83 11.37 1.74 -13.00
CA LEU A 83 11.03 0.88 -14.14
C LEU A 83 9.52 0.82 -14.46
N ASN A 84 8.66 1.10 -13.48
CA ASN A 84 7.21 0.93 -13.63
C ASN A 84 6.44 2.23 -13.42
N LEU A 85 6.58 2.89 -12.25
CA LEU A 85 5.70 4.01 -11.90
C LEU A 85 5.98 5.24 -12.76
N LYS A 86 7.24 5.70 -12.84
CA LYS A 86 7.60 6.88 -13.62
C LYS A 86 7.26 6.74 -15.10
N PRO A 87 7.61 5.64 -15.81
CA PRO A 87 7.25 5.45 -17.21
C PRO A 87 5.73 5.42 -17.44
N ALA A 88 4.97 4.73 -16.57
CA ALA A 88 3.53 4.65 -16.70
C ALA A 88 2.86 6.03 -16.52
N LEU A 89 3.31 6.80 -15.54
CA LEU A 89 2.81 8.15 -15.27
C LEU A 89 3.19 9.14 -16.37
N ALA A 90 4.40 9.04 -16.90
CA ALA A 90 4.85 9.86 -18.04
C ALA A 90 4.01 9.57 -19.31
N ALA A 91 3.57 8.32 -19.49
CA ALA A 91 2.67 7.91 -20.57
C ALA A 91 1.19 8.27 -20.31
N GLY A 92 0.87 9.10 -19.32
CA GLY A 92 -0.48 9.55 -19.01
C GLY A 92 -1.40 8.47 -18.43
N LYS A 93 -0.87 7.35 -17.93
CA LYS A 93 -1.69 6.28 -17.38
C LYS A 93 -2.15 6.58 -15.95
N VAL A 94 -3.32 6.06 -15.59
CA VAL A 94 -3.73 5.95 -14.19
C VAL A 94 -3.07 4.73 -13.58
N VAL A 95 -2.20 4.94 -12.61
CA VAL A 95 -1.52 3.87 -11.87
C VAL A 95 -2.31 3.58 -10.61
N VAL A 96 -2.79 2.35 -10.47
CA VAL A 96 -3.38 1.81 -9.23
C VAL A 96 -2.32 0.95 -8.56
N LEU A 97 -1.89 1.37 -7.37
CA LEU A 97 -0.82 0.72 -6.63
C LEU A 97 -1.35 0.11 -5.33
N ASP A 98 -1.15 -1.21 -5.16
CA ASP A 98 -1.48 -1.96 -3.93
C ASP A 98 -0.24 -1.98 -3.03
N ARG A 99 -0.26 -1.19 -1.97
CA ARG A 99 0.82 -0.84 -1.04
C ARG A 99 1.90 0.06 -1.64
N TYR A 100 2.39 0.94 -0.81
CA TYR A 100 3.50 1.85 -1.09
C TYR A 100 4.32 2.11 0.18
N TYR A 101 5.08 3.20 0.24
CA TYR A 101 5.93 3.50 1.40
C TYR A 101 5.14 3.75 2.70
N PHE A 102 3.85 4.03 2.65
CA PHE A 102 3.01 4.13 3.85
C PHE A 102 2.87 2.79 4.57
N SER A 103 2.79 1.67 3.81
CA SER A 103 2.91 0.33 4.39
C SER A 103 4.26 0.15 5.10
N THR A 104 5.37 0.58 4.52
CA THR A 104 6.69 0.48 5.15
C THR A 104 6.75 1.33 6.43
N ILE A 105 6.23 2.58 6.40
CA ILE A 105 6.14 3.43 7.60
C ILE A 105 5.33 2.73 8.68
N ALA A 106 4.18 2.16 8.35
CA ALA A 106 3.29 1.54 9.33
C ALA A 106 3.89 0.24 9.92
N TYR A 107 4.39 -0.65 9.08
CA TYR A 107 4.88 -1.96 9.52
C TYR A 107 6.25 -1.88 10.19
N GLN A 108 7.19 -1.11 9.68
CA GLN A 108 8.50 -0.95 10.30
C GLN A 108 8.44 -0.02 11.51
N GLY A 109 7.57 1.00 11.48
CA GLY A 109 7.29 1.83 12.65
C GLY A 109 6.68 1.02 13.80
N ALA A 110 5.77 0.08 13.54
CA ALA A 110 5.23 -0.84 14.53
C ALA A 110 6.29 -1.80 15.13
N LYS A 111 7.43 -1.97 14.45
CA LYS A 111 8.63 -2.69 14.92
C LYS A 111 9.63 -1.79 15.66
N GLY A 112 9.31 -0.51 15.89
CA GLY A 112 10.12 0.43 16.64
C GLY A 112 11.00 1.36 15.82
N LEU A 113 10.99 1.31 14.49
CA LEU A 113 11.78 2.25 13.69
C LEU A 113 11.14 3.64 13.65
N ASP A 114 11.98 4.68 13.55
CA ASP A 114 11.52 6.08 13.40
C ASP A 114 10.73 6.26 12.09
N THR A 115 9.44 6.49 12.22
CA THR A 115 8.51 6.69 11.10
C THR A 115 8.85 7.93 10.27
N GLY A 116 9.38 8.97 10.90
CA GLY A 116 9.85 10.20 10.23
C GLY A 116 11.07 9.92 9.33
N ARG A 117 12.03 9.14 9.84
CA ARG A 117 13.19 8.69 9.06
C ARG A 117 12.78 7.84 7.87
N ILE A 118 11.89 6.86 8.08
CA ILE A 118 11.37 6.01 6.99
C ILE A 118 10.70 6.87 5.92
N ARG A 119 9.90 7.86 6.32
CA ARG A 119 9.25 8.80 5.40
C ARG A 119 10.29 9.57 4.59
N ARG A 120 11.27 10.21 5.23
CA ARG A 120 12.30 11.00 4.54
C ARG A 120 13.07 10.16 3.52
N ILE A 121 13.50 8.94 3.88
CA ILE A 121 14.21 8.02 2.98
C ILE A 121 13.40 7.75 1.70
N ASN A 122 12.10 7.50 1.85
CA ASN A 122 11.24 7.17 0.73
C ASN A 122 10.86 8.40 -0.11
N GLU A 123 10.49 9.51 0.52
CA GLU A 123 10.07 10.72 -0.19
C GLU A 123 11.21 11.38 -0.99
N ALA A 124 12.47 11.04 -0.71
CA ALA A 124 13.63 11.50 -1.49
C ALA A 124 13.62 10.99 -2.96
N PHE A 125 12.91 9.89 -3.27
CA PHE A 125 12.90 9.32 -4.63
C PHE A 125 11.52 8.87 -5.11
N ALA A 126 10.61 8.61 -4.17
CA ALA A 126 9.28 8.08 -4.46
C ALA A 126 8.40 9.13 -5.15
N VAL A 127 7.60 8.68 -6.12
CA VAL A 127 6.60 9.56 -6.72
C VAL A 127 5.52 9.86 -5.72
N ARG A 128 5.21 11.13 -5.50
CA ARG A 128 4.15 11.55 -4.60
C ARG A 128 2.78 11.13 -5.14
N PRO A 129 1.95 10.39 -4.38
CA PRO A 129 0.61 10.00 -4.83
C PRO A 129 -0.33 11.19 -4.98
N ASP A 130 -1.29 11.09 -5.91
CA ASP A 130 -2.40 12.03 -6.01
C ASP A 130 -3.49 11.69 -5.00
N LEU A 131 -3.70 10.39 -4.73
CA LEU A 131 -4.66 9.89 -3.74
C LEU A 131 -4.09 8.67 -3.03
N VAL A 132 -4.24 8.62 -1.72
CA VAL A 132 -3.98 7.46 -0.86
C VAL A 132 -5.29 7.07 -0.19
N VAL A 133 -5.80 5.90 -0.55
CA VAL A 133 -7.00 5.33 0.07
C VAL A 133 -6.57 4.33 1.13
N ILE A 134 -6.88 4.60 2.37
CA ILE A 134 -6.62 3.71 3.50
C ILE A 134 -7.92 2.97 3.80
N LEU A 135 -7.87 1.63 3.70
CA LEU A 135 -8.98 0.77 4.10
C LEU A 135 -8.84 0.45 5.57
N ASP A 136 -9.66 1.13 6.39
CA ASP A 136 -9.67 0.95 7.83
C ASP A 136 -10.42 -0.33 8.19
N VAL A 137 -9.71 -1.24 8.85
CA VAL A 137 -10.23 -2.51 9.35
C VAL A 137 -9.57 -2.78 10.70
N ASP A 138 -10.33 -3.31 11.65
CA ASP A 138 -9.78 -3.74 12.92
C ASP A 138 -8.86 -4.96 12.73
N ALA A 139 -7.83 -5.08 13.57
CA ALA A 139 -6.84 -6.15 13.48
C ALA A 139 -7.47 -7.55 13.50
N ALA A 140 -8.43 -7.78 14.42
CA ALA A 140 -9.17 -9.03 14.52
C ALA A 140 -9.92 -9.37 13.21
N ALA A 141 -10.64 -8.40 12.64
CA ALA A 141 -11.35 -8.60 11.37
C ALA A 141 -10.39 -8.83 10.19
N GLY A 142 -9.24 -8.16 10.19
CA GLY A 142 -8.18 -8.39 9.20
C GLY A 142 -7.61 -9.81 9.28
N LEU A 143 -7.27 -10.24 10.50
CA LEU A 143 -6.76 -11.59 10.77
C LEU A 143 -7.77 -12.68 10.43
N GLY A 144 -9.04 -12.53 10.80
CA GLY A 144 -10.09 -13.50 10.48
C GLY A 144 -10.23 -13.76 8.97
N ARG A 145 -9.88 -12.78 8.13
CA ARG A 145 -9.90 -12.95 6.66
C ARG A 145 -8.68 -13.67 6.08
N ILE A 146 -7.60 -13.83 6.87
CA ILE A 146 -6.35 -14.47 6.42
C ILE A 146 -5.97 -15.70 7.24
N ALA A 147 -6.63 -15.94 8.37
CA ALA A 147 -6.27 -16.96 9.36
C ALA A 147 -6.84 -18.35 9.02
N ALA A 148 -6.46 -18.94 7.90
CA ALA A 148 -6.92 -20.31 7.59
C ALA A 148 -6.12 -21.43 8.30
N ARG A 149 -4.96 -21.17 8.96
CA ARG A 149 -4.05 -22.26 9.45
C ARG A 149 -3.04 -21.81 10.53
N LYS A 150 -3.44 -21.09 11.61
CA LYS A 150 -2.50 -20.66 12.66
C LYS A 150 -2.96 -21.07 14.06
N THR A 151 -2.00 -21.27 14.98
CA THR A 151 -2.28 -21.49 16.40
C THR A 151 -2.84 -20.25 17.06
N ARG A 152 -3.47 -20.41 18.25
CA ARG A 152 -4.11 -19.31 18.98
C ARG A 152 -3.10 -18.26 19.44
N ASP A 153 -1.94 -18.66 19.91
CA ASP A 153 -0.91 -17.74 20.42
C ASP A 153 -0.26 -16.94 19.30
N GLU A 154 0.06 -17.56 18.14
CA GLU A 154 0.53 -16.84 16.94
C GLU A 154 -0.49 -15.83 16.42
N LEU A 155 -1.78 -16.07 16.63
CA LEU A 155 -2.83 -15.15 16.26
C LEU A 155 -2.89 -13.92 17.18
N PHE A 156 -2.69 -14.09 18.50
CA PHE A 156 -2.68 -12.99 19.47
C PHE A 156 -1.50 -12.06 19.26
N GLU A 157 -0.27 -12.58 19.17
CA GLU A 157 0.93 -11.78 18.92
C GLU A 157 0.81 -10.99 17.62
N ARG A 158 0.24 -11.62 16.59
CA ARG A 158 0.02 -10.97 15.30
C ARG A 158 -1.09 -9.92 15.36
N GLU A 159 -2.10 -10.10 16.17
CA GLU A 159 -3.17 -9.13 16.39
C GLU A 159 -2.62 -7.87 17.04
N ASP A 160 -1.88 -7.98 18.14
CA ASP A 160 -1.23 -6.86 18.82
C ASP A 160 -0.30 -6.08 17.90
N PHE A 161 0.46 -6.77 17.08
CA PHE A 161 1.28 -6.14 16.05
C PHE A 161 0.43 -5.37 15.05
N LEU A 162 -0.64 -5.98 14.52
CA LEU A 162 -1.53 -5.33 13.55
C LEU A 162 -2.32 -4.17 14.16
N VAL A 163 -2.63 -4.20 15.45
CA VAL A 163 -3.21 -3.05 16.17
C VAL A 163 -2.26 -1.86 16.14
N ARG A 164 -0.95 -2.08 16.41
CA ARG A 164 0.06 -1.01 16.30
C ARG A 164 0.18 -0.49 14.85
N VAL A 165 0.20 -1.38 13.86
CA VAL A 165 0.22 -1.01 12.43
C VAL A 165 -1.01 -0.19 12.06
N ALA A 166 -2.21 -0.62 12.45
CA ALA A 166 -3.47 0.08 12.19
C ALA A 166 -3.49 1.47 12.82
N ARG A 167 -2.93 1.62 14.05
CA ARG A 167 -2.80 2.94 14.70
C ARG A 167 -1.96 3.90 13.86
N ILE A 168 -0.84 3.43 13.29
CA ILE A 168 0.01 4.28 12.43
C ILE A 168 -0.75 4.65 11.14
N PHE A 169 -1.48 3.71 10.53
CA PHE A 169 -2.30 4.02 9.35
C PHE A 169 -3.35 5.08 9.64
N ARG A 170 -4.05 5.02 10.78
CA ARG A 170 -5.04 6.04 11.19
C ARG A 170 -4.42 7.43 11.38
N GLY A 171 -3.14 7.52 11.69
CA GLY A 171 -2.40 8.77 11.81
C GLY A 171 -2.08 9.46 10.48
N PHE A 172 -2.23 8.81 9.34
CA PHE A 172 -2.04 9.49 8.06
C PHE A 172 -3.21 10.39 7.73
N SER A 173 -2.94 11.68 7.52
CA SER A 173 -3.95 12.71 7.26
C SER A 173 -3.46 13.73 6.24
N GLY A 174 -4.38 14.59 5.81
CA GLY A 174 -4.13 15.66 4.85
C GLY A 174 -4.87 15.43 3.52
N PRO A 175 -4.78 16.37 2.57
CA PRO A 175 -5.71 16.48 1.43
C PRO A 175 -5.68 15.31 0.45
N ARG A 176 -4.64 14.48 0.48
CA ARG A 176 -4.52 13.29 -0.38
C ARG A 176 -4.89 11.98 0.30
N PHE A 177 -5.13 11.99 1.60
CA PHE A 177 -5.50 10.79 2.35
C PHE A 177 -7.00 10.69 2.51
N VAL A 178 -7.53 9.52 2.25
CA VAL A 178 -8.93 9.19 2.47
C VAL A 178 -9.03 7.88 3.21
N HIS A 179 -9.70 7.91 4.34
CA HIS A 179 -10.04 6.74 5.14
C HIS A 179 -11.41 6.21 4.72
N ILE A 180 -11.48 4.91 4.44
CA ILE A 180 -12.72 4.22 4.06
C ILE A 180 -12.89 3.01 4.97
N ASP A 181 -14.06 2.86 5.60
CA ASP A 181 -14.39 1.66 6.37
C ASP A 181 -14.32 0.42 5.47
N GLY A 182 -13.36 -0.46 5.75
CA GLY A 182 -13.12 -1.71 5.00
C GLY A 182 -13.92 -2.91 5.51
N ARG A 183 -14.83 -2.73 6.49
CA ARG A 183 -15.65 -3.80 7.09
C ARG A 183 -16.88 -4.14 6.26
N GLY A 184 -17.37 -3.19 5.49
CA GLY A 184 -18.60 -3.30 4.72
C GLY A 184 -18.54 -4.26 3.53
N ASP A 185 -19.64 -4.33 2.80
CA ASP A 185 -19.75 -5.10 1.55
C ASP A 185 -18.72 -4.62 0.50
N LYS A 186 -18.13 -5.56 -0.22
CA LYS A 186 -17.10 -5.28 -1.23
C LYS A 186 -17.54 -4.28 -2.29
N ARG A 187 -18.84 -4.30 -2.69
CA ARG A 187 -19.39 -3.37 -3.70
C ARG A 187 -19.56 -1.97 -3.10
N ALA A 188 -20.01 -1.87 -1.84
CA ALA A 188 -20.15 -0.59 -1.14
C ALA A 188 -18.79 0.10 -0.97
N ILE A 189 -17.77 -0.63 -0.50
CA ILE A 189 -16.39 -0.15 -0.42
C ILE A 189 -15.90 0.32 -1.80
N GLY A 190 -16.15 -0.48 -2.85
CA GLY A 190 -15.78 -0.12 -4.22
C GLY A 190 -16.46 1.16 -4.74
N ARG A 191 -17.72 1.43 -4.33
CA ARG A 191 -18.39 2.71 -4.63
C ARG A 191 -17.74 3.86 -3.89
N ALA A 192 -17.43 3.69 -2.60
CA ALA A 192 -16.76 4.70 -1.79
C ALA A 192 -15.34 5.02 -2.33
N VAL A 193 -14.56 4.01 -2.74
CA VAL A 193 -13.27 4.23 -3.41
C VAL A 193 -13.46 5.01 -4.71
N TRP A 194 -14.43 4.63 -5.51
CA TRP A 194 -14.70 5.29 -6.79
C TRP A 194 -15.08 6.76 -6.63
N SER A 195 -15.95 7.10 -5.67
CA SER A 195 -16.37 8.48 -5.44
C SER A 195 -15.20 9.43 -5.11
N ARG A 196 -14.07 8.88 -4.61
CA ARG A 196 -12.85 9.65 -4.33
C ARG A 196 -11.90 9.72 -5.53
N VAL A 197 -12.00 8.75 -6.43
CA VAL A 197 -11.15 8.69 -7.63
C VAL A 197 -11.74 9.45 -8.80
N GLU A 198 -13.06 9.35 -9.00
CA GLU A 198 -13.77 9.94 -10.16
C GLU A 198 -13.50 11.44 -10.36
N PRO A 199 -13.47 12.30 -9.31
CA PRO A 199 -13.18 13.73 -9.48
C PRO A 199 -11.74 14.05 -9.94
N LEU A 200 -10.83 13.08 -9.90
CA LEU A 200 -9.43 13.25 -10.33
C LEU A 200 -9.21 12.88 -11.81
N LEU A 201 -10.20 12.29 -12.47
CA LEU A 201 -10.11 11.77 -13.83
C LEU A 201 -10.48 12.80 -14.87
#